data_e20b9c49967e361889d914873ab9d631
#
_entry.id   e20b9c49967e361889d914873ab9d631
#
_cell.length_a   1.000
_cell.length_b   1.000
_cell.length_c   1.000
_cell.angle_alpha   90.00
_cell.angle_beta   90.00
_cell.angle_gamma   90.00
#
_symmetry.space_group_name_H-M   'P 1'
#
loop_
_entity.id
_entity.type
_entity.pdbx_description
1 polymer ?
#
loop_
_entity_poly.entity_id
_entity_poly.type
_entity_poly.pdbx_seq_one_letter_code
_entity_poly.pdbx_strand_id
1 'polypeptide(L)'
;MRKALTGTLAVLMSVSLSAGEVTKGEALFLKLCWGCHHQTAEAFGPSFASIAGKRSDSQIQGQIVRPDLLYKELGYTRNAMPPFALTGEELQDITAYIKSFK
;
A
#
# COMPACT_ATOMS: atom_id res chain seq x y z
N MET A 1 -16.12 17.67 -45.53
CA MET A 1 -15.99 17.43 -44.97
C MET A 1 -15.53 17.20 -44.01
N ARG A 2 -15.46 17.10 -43.58
CA ARG A 2 -15.15 16.90 -42.74
C ARG A 2 -15.08 16.51 -41.82
N LYS A 3 -15.04 16.21 -41.22
CA LYS A 3 -15.04 15.90 -40.49
C LYS A 3 -14.69 15.47 -39.60
N ALA A 4 -14.74 15.27 -39.10
CA ALA A 4 -14.58 14.89 -38.34
C ALA A 4 -13.99 14.65 -37.51
N LEU A 5 -13.86 14.35 -37.04
CA LEU A 5 -13.38 13.95 -36.23
C LEU A 5 -13.30 13.95 -35.17
N THR A 6 -13.31 13.79 -34.76
CA THR A 6 -13.39 13.86 -33.95
C THR A 6 -13.35 13.43 -32.87
N GLY A 7 -13.56 13.23 -32.39
CA GLY A 7 -13.64 12.88 -31.33
C GLY A 7 -12.92 12.17 -30.67
N THR A 8 -12.86 11.95 -30.43
CA THR A 8 -12.31 11.17 -29.93
C THR A 8 -11.63 11.17 -28.86
N LEU A 9 -11.50 11.30 -28.41
CA LEU A 9 -10.84 11.26 -27.48
C LEU A 9 -11.08 11.08 -26.25
N ALA A 10 -11.25 11.24 -25.87
CA ALA A 10 -11.65 11.21 -24.69
C ALA A 10 -11.30 10.12 -23.95
N VAL A 11 -11.48 9.46 -24.05
CA VAL A 11 -11.21 8.38 -23.45
C VAL A 11 -10.33 8.20 -22.51
N LEU A 12 -9.65 8.61 -22.31
CA LEU A 12 -8.78 8.33 -21.54
C LEU A 12 -8.89 8.46 -20.18
N MET A 13 -9.35 8.64 -19.65
CA MET A 13 -9.38 8.85 -18.48
C MET A 13 -9.35 7.78 -17.67
N SER A 14 -9.66 7.64 -17.01
CA SER A 14 -9.81 6.60 -16.30
C SER A 14 -8.84 6.05 -15.57
N VAL A 15 -8.38 5.74 -15.59
CA VAL A 15 -7.52 5.15 -15.04
C VAL A 15 -7.03 5.15 -13.78
N SER A 16 -6.44 5.57 -13.38
CA SER A 16 -5.84 5.52 -12.21
C SER A 16 -6.68 5.44 -11.04
N LEU A 17 -7.84 5.17 -11.12
CA LEU A 17 -8.60 5.11 -10.02
C LEU A 17 -8.10 4.27 -8.96
N SER A 18 -7.51 3.19 -9.23
CA SER A 18 -7.11 2.29 -8.19
C SER A 18 -5.72 2.55 -7.71
N ALA A 19 -5.02 3.49 -8.27
CA ALA A 19 -3.66 3.73 -7.86
C ALA A 19 -3.65 4.54 -6.58
N GLY A 20 -2.88 4.15 -5.61
CA GLY A 20 -2.69 4.93 -4.41
C GLY A 20 -1.72 6.07 -4.66
N GLU A 21 -1.64 6.99 -3.73
CA GLU A 21 -0.74 8.13 -3.82
C GLU A 21 0.41 7.97 -2.84
N VAL A 22 1.62 7.96 -3.36
CA VAL A 22 2.81 7.74 -2.54
C VAL A 22 2.98 8.81 -1.46
N THR A 23 2.71 10.07 -1.79
CA THR A 23 2.88 11.13 -0.80
C THR A 23 1.86 11.02 0.33
N LYS A 24 0.65 10.60 0.04
CA LYS A 24 -0.34 10.39 1.08
C LYS A 24 0.03 9.16 1.91
N GLY A 25 0.58 8.14 1.27
CA GLY A 25 1.06 6.96 1.96
C GLY A 25 2.21 7.29 2.91
N GLU A 26 3.10 8.19 2.50
CA GLU A 26 4.17 8.63 3.37
C GLU A 26 3.62 9.30 4.62
N ALA A 27 2.61 10.13 4.47
CA ALA A 27 2.00 10.79 5.63
C ALA A 27 1.40 9.76 6.59
N LEU A 28 0.77 8.72 6.06
CA LEU A 28 0.25 7.65 6.90
C LEU A 28 1.36 6.88 7.59
N PHE A 29 2.46 6.62 6.88
CA PHE A 29 3.60 5.94 7.47
C PHE A 29 4.13 6.71 8.67
N LEU A 30 4.33 8.00 8.51
CA LEU A 30 4.88 8.81 9.60
C LEU A 30 3.94 8.87 10.80
N LYS A 31 2.65 8.76 10.55
CA LYS A 31 1.69 8.84 11.62
C LYS A 31 1.45 7.51 12.31
N LEU A 32 1.43 6.42 11.58
CA LEU A 32 0.96 5.14 12.10
C LEU A 32 1.99 4.01 12.11
N CYS A 33 3.02 4.08 11.28
CA CYS A 33 3.89 2.92 11.06
C CYS A 33 5.31 3.12 11.54
N TRP A 34 5.74 4.37 11.62
CA TRP A 34 7.10 4.74 11.87
C TRP A 34 7.70 4.17 13.15
N GLY A 35 6.90 4.04 14.17
CA GLY A 35 7.42 3.57 15.44
C GLY A 35 7.95 2.13 15.41
N CYS A 36 7.51 1.34 14.45
CA CYS A 36 7.91 -0.06 14.36
C CYS A 36 8.55 -0.43 13.05
N HIS A 37 8.31 0.33 11.99
CA HIS A 37 8.86 0.05 10.67
C HIS A 37 9.77 1.18 10.21
N HIS A 38 10.77 0.81 9.41
CA HIS A 38 11.63 1.78 8.73
C HIS A 38 11.50 1.51 7.24
N GLN A 39 11.84 2.48 6.43
CA GLN A 39 11.69 2.36 4.98
C GLN A 39 12.63 1.30 4.42
N THR A 40 13.90 1.31 4.82
CA THR A 40 14.89 0.43 4.22
C THR A 40 15.67 -0.41 5.22
N ALA A 41 15.55 -0.17 6.51
CA ALA A 41 16.31 -0.91 7.52
C ALA A 41 15.37 -1.72 8.39
N GLU A 42 15.88 -2.84 8.92
CA GLU A 42 15.13 -3.62 9.88
C GLU A 42 14.96 -2.82 11.15
N ALA A 43 13.81 -2.93 11.76
CA ALA A 43 13.52 -2.29 13.02
C ALA A 43 12.74 -3.30 13.84
N PHE A 44 11.79 -2.87 14.68
CA PHE A 44 10.96 -3.80 15.40
C PHE A 44 10.21 -4.66 14.39
N GLY A 45 9.67 -4.07 13.33
CA GLY A 45 9.06 -4.80 12.23
C GLY A 45 9.97 -4.82 11.02
N PRO A 46 9.62 -5.58 9.98
CA PRO A 46 10.43 -5.63 8.75
C PRO A 46 10.42 -4.30 8.02
N SER A 47 11.46 -4.04 7.25
CA SER A 47 11.55 -2.81 6.47
C SER A 47 10.50 -2.82 5.36
N PHE A 48 10.09 -1.65 4.92
CA PHE A 48 9.16 -1.55 3.82
C PHE A 48 9.78 -2.09 2.53
N ALA A 49 11.09 -1.94 2.35
CA ALA A 49 11.76 -2.51 1.19
C ALA A 49 11.64 -4.04 1.17
N SER A 50 11.80 -4.67 2.33
CA SER A 50 11.65 -6.11 2.43
C SER A 50 10.22 -6.53 2.14
N ILE A 51 9.25 -5.82 2.71
CA ILE A 51 7.85 -6.12 2.49
C ILE A 51 7.51 -5.97 1.01
N ALA A 52 7.97 -4.89 0.38
CA ALA A 52 7.69 -4.63 -1.03
C ALA A 52 8.19 -5.75 -1.92
N GLY A 53 9.32 -6.36 -1.56
CA GLY A 53 9.89 -7.42 -2.37
C GLY A 53 9.26 -8.78 -2.16
N LYS A 54 8.55 -8.97 -1.05
CA LYS A 54 8.01 -10.28 -0.71
C LYS A 54 6.50 -10.41 -0.74
N ARG A 55 5.77 -9.33 -0.56
CA ARG A 55 4.34 -9.43 -0.31
C ARG A 55 3.53 -8.82 -1.44
N SER A 56 2.37 -9.42 -1.69
CA SER A 56 1.42 -8.85 -2.65
C SER A 56 0.66 -7.70 -1.98
N ASP A 57 -0.03 -6.93 -2.78
CA ASP A 57 -0.85 -5.83 -2.26
C ASP A 57 -1.90 -6.37 -1.27
N SER A 58 -2.55 -7.47 -1.60
CA SER A 58 -3.57 -7.99 -0.70
C SER A 58 -2.98 -8.53 0.59
N GLN A 59 -1.77 -9.09 0.55
CA GLN A 59 -1.11 -9.53 1.78
C GLN A 59 -0.75 -8.35 2.66
N ILE A 60 -0.26 -7.27 2.06
CA ILE A 60 0.06 -6.06 2.80
C ILE A 60 -1.20 -5.51 3.46
N GLN A 61 -2.26 -5.38 2.70
CA GLN A 61 -3.49 -4.79 3.20
C GLN A 61 -4.15 -5.68 4.26
N GLY A 62 -4.14 -6.99 4.05
CA GLY A 62 -4.67 -7.92 5.04
C GLY A 62 -3.92 -7.85 6.35
N GLN A 63 -2.58 -7.75 6.29
CA GLN A 63 -1.77 -7.66 7.50
C GLN A 63 -2.03 -6.37 8.26
N ILE A 64 -2.34 -5.28 7.55
CA ILE A 64 -2.63 -4.01 8.19
C ILE A 64 -3.97 -4.05 8.93
N VAL A 65 -5.01 -4.58 8.29
CA VAL A 65 -6.34 -4.52 8.88
C VAL A 65 -6.69 -5.74 9.73
N ARG A 66 -6.15 -6.90 9.42
CA ARG A 66 -6.43 -8.11 10.18
C ARG A 66 -5.15 -8.91 10.40
N PRO A 67 -4.20 -8.35 11.14
CA PRO A 67 -2.96 -9.08 11.41
C PRO A 67 -3.21 -10.38 12.17
N ASP A 68 -4.29 -10.46 12.93
CA ASP A 68 -4.64 -11.67 13.65
C ASP A 68 -4.93 -12.84 12.71
N LEU A 69 -5.37 -12.55 11.50
CA LEU A 69 -5.64 -13.60 10.53
C LEU A 69 -4.45 -13.88 9.62
N LEU A 70 -3.62 -12.88 9.38
CA LEU A 70 -2.56 -12.99 8.40
C LEU A 70 -1.19 -13.34 8.93
N TYR A 71 -0.92 -13.08 10.18
CA TYR A 71 0.47 -13.16 10.64
C TYR A 71 1.06 -14.57 10.46
N LYS A 72 0.29 -15.61 10.73
CA LYS A 72 0.80 -16.98 10.57
C LYS A 72 0.99 -17.32 9.11
N GLU A 73 0.06 -16.93 8.29
CA GLU A 73 0.13 -17.19 6.87
C GLU A 73 1.37 -16.53 6.26
N LEU A 74 1.76 -15.39 6.77
CA LEU A 74 2.93 -14.67 6.31
C LEU A 74 4.22 -15.19 6.94
N GLY A 75 4.13 -16.15 7.85
CA GLY A 75 5.33 -16.77 8.43
C GLY A 75 5.80 -16.17 9.73
N TYR A 76 5.03 -15.28 10.34
CA TYR A 76 5.44 -14.68 11.60
C TYR A 76 5.02 -15.56 12.77
N THR A 77 5.82 -15.58 13.81
CA THR A 77 5.54 -16.41 14.97
C THR A 77 4.69 -15.70 16.00
N ARG A 78 4.57 -14.38 15.92
CA ARG A 78 3.81 -13.62 16.89
C ARG A 78 2.92 -12.60 16.20
N ASN A 79 1.75 -12.38 16.77
CA ASN A 79 0.83 -11.37 16.28
C ASN A 79 1.16 -10.08 17.03
N ALA A 80 2.25 -9.42 16.62
CA ALA A 80 2.74 -8.24 17.33
C ALA A 80 2.23 -6.92 16.76
N MET A 81 1.81 -6.92 15.50
CA MET A 81 1.34 -5.70 14.86
C MET A 81 -0.11 -5.45 15.23
N PRO A 82 -0.47 -4.24 15.70
CA PRO A 82 -1.87 -3.96 15.98
C PRO A 82 -2.66 -3.74 14.69
N PRO A 83 -3.96 -3.97 14.69
CA PRO A 83 -4.78 -3.72 13.51
C PRO A 83 -5.02 -2.22 13.35
N PHE A 84 -5.15 -1.79 12.09
CA PHE A 84 -5.45 -0.40 11.78
C PHE A 84 -6.72 -0.34 10.94
N ALA A 85 -7.64 0.51 11.35
CA ALA A 85 -8.89 0.68 10.62
C ALA A 85 -8.71 1.81 9.61
N LEU A 86 -8.24 1.47 8.43
CA LEU A 86 -8.01 2.44 7.36
C LEU A 86 -9.11 2.33 6.32
N THR A 87 -9.40 3.43 5.65
CA THR A 87 -10.33 3.40 4.52
C THR A 87 -9.67 2.68 3.35
N GLY A 88 -10.47 2.30 2.36
CA GLY A 88 -9.91 1.67 1.17
C GLY A 88 -8.90 2.55 0.47
N GLU A 89 -9.16 3.86 0.44
CA GLU A 89 -8.24 4.79 -0.18
C GLU A 89 -6.93 4.86 0.60
N GLU A 90 -7.01 4.92 1.92
CA GLU A 90 -5.82 4.95 2.75
C GLU A 90 -5.01 3.68 2.60
N LEU A 91 -5.68 2.53 2.49
CA LEU A 91 -4.97 1.27 2.26
C LEU A 91 -4.22 1.30 0.94
N GLN A 92 -4.81 1.88 -0.09
CA GLN A 92 -4.13 1.98 -1.36
C GLN A 92 -2.95 2.95 -1.30
N ASP A 93 -3.10 4.04 -0.57
CA ASP A 93 -2.03 5.02 -0.44
C ASP A 93 -0.83 4.42 0.30
N ILE A 94 -1.06 3.76 1.43
CA ILE A 94 0.06 3.17 2.17
C ILE A 94 0.68 2.01 1.39
N THR A 95 -0.11 1.26 0.64
CA THR A 95 0.42 0.18 -0.20
C THR A 95 1.31 0.76 -1.28
N ALA A 96 0.91 1.86 -1.90
CA ALA A 96 1.72 2.50 -2.94
C ALA A 96 3.04 3.00 -2.35
N TYR A 97 3.01 3.55 -1.16
CA TYR A 97 4.22 4.03 -0.51
C TYR A 97 5.16 2.84 -0.20
N ILE A 98 4.63 1.77 0.37
CA ILE A 98 5.43 0.59 0.66
C ILE A 98 6.06 0.06 -0.62
N LYS A 99 5.28 -0.08 -1.67
CA LYS A 99 5.78 -0.63 -2.93
C LYS A 99 6.78 0.28 -3.63
N SER A 100 6.83 1.55 -3.27
CA SER A 100 7.79 2.45 -3.85
C SER A 100 9.23 2.13 -3.44
N PHE A 101 9.42 1.28 -2.43
CA PHE A 101 10.75 0.87 -1.99
C PHE A 101 11.19 -0.46 -2.60
N LYS A 102 10.42 -0.97 -3.52
CA LYS A 102 10.75 -2.24 -4.13
C LYS A 102 12.00 -2.19 -5.01
#